data_790adc76e96e174d3d478d6f02804362
#
_entry.id   790adc76e96e174d3d478d6f02804362
#
_cell.length_a   1.000
_cell.length_b   1.000
_cell.length_c   1.000
_cell.angle_alpha   90.00
_cell.angle_beta   90.00
_cell.angle_gamma   90.00
#
_symmetry.space_group_name_H-M   'P 1'
#
loop_
_entity.id
_entity.type
_entity.pdbx_description
1 polymer ?
#
loop_
_entity_poly.entity_id
_entity_poly.type
_entity_poly.pdbx_seq_one_letter_code
_entity_poly.pdbx_strand_id
1 'polypeptide(L)'
;VITYSLHVFEILKKKEGFTLYLCAGAYLRDENAFCGQWALQMLEQFHAKTAFLFPSAISLQNGIMDYDQELYHLQRAMMKHADRSAFLADSDKFEKSALLKLADVNEAVTFVTDSGLRKEILELYQENGIEMIRGEQKQ
;
A
#
# COMPACT_ATOMS: atom_id res chain seq x y z
N VAL A 1 11.65 -10.06 4.22
CA VAL A 1 10.33 -9.53 3.82
C VAL A 1 9.30 -9.93 4.85
N ILE A 2 8.41 -9.01 5.22
CA ILE A 2 7.24 -9.30 6.05
C ILE A 2 5.96 -8.90 5.30
N THR A 3 4.94 -9.73 5.34
CA THR A 3 3.66 -9.49 4.67
C THR A 3 2.48 -10.00 5.50
N TYR A 4 1.36 -9.32 5.42
CA TYR A 4 0.07 -9.78 5.94
C TYR A 4 -0.79 -10.45 4.84
N SER A 5 -0.42 -10.24 3.57
CA SER A 5 -1.14 -10.79 2.42
C SER A 5 -0.73 -12.24 2.15
N LEU A 6 -1.69 -13.14 2.19
CA LEU A 6 -1.46 -14.54 1.82
C LEU A 6 -1.10 -14.66 0.34
N HIS A 7 -1.68 -13.84 -0.53
CA HIS A 7 -1.36 -13.83 -1.97
C HIS A 7 0.12 -13.47 -2.21
N VAL A 8 0.60 -12.40 -1.58
CA VAL A 8 2.02 -12.01 -1.67
C VAL A 8 2.93 -13.10 -1.12
N PHE A 9 2.57 -13.70 0.02
CA PHE A 9 3.31 -14.80 0.60
C PHE A 9 3.41 -16.00 -0.35
N GLU A 10 2.31 -16.42 -0.98
CA GLU A 10 2.28 -17.54 -1.92
C GLU A 10 3.18 -17.33 -3.15
N ILE A 11 3.34 -16.09 -3.58
CA ILE A 11 4.26 -15.73 -4.66
C ILE A 11 5.71 -15.76 -4.17
N LEU A 12 5.98 -15.11 -3.05
CA LEU A 12 7.34 -14.91 -2.55
C LEU A 12 7.97 -16.17 -1.97
N LYS A 13 7.18 -17.10 -1.41
CA LYS A 13 7.71 -18.37 -0.89
C LYS A 13 8.43 -19.25 -1.93
N LYS A 14 8.21 -18.96 -3.21
CA LYS A 14 8.87 -19.63 -4.35
C LYS A 14 10.21 -18.97 -4.73
N LYS A 15 10.58 -17.89 -4.06
CA LYS A 15 11.81 -17.13 -4.29
C LYS A 15 12.81 -17.38 -3.17
N GLU A 16 14.08 -17.25 -3.48
CA GLU A 16 15.19 -17.46 -2.54
C GLU A 16 15.95 -16.14 -2.29
N GLY A 17 16.85 -16.14 -1.32
CA GLY A 17 17.75 -15.01 -1.03
C GLY A 17 17.25 -14.06 0.08
N PHE A 18 16.12 -14.35 0.73
CA PHE A 18 15.62 -13.57 1.87
C PHE A 18 14.78 -14.42 2.83
N THR A 19 14.65 -13.94 4.07
CA THR A 19 13.71 -14.52 5.03
C THR A 19 12.32 -13.91 4.81
N LEU A 20 11.30 -14.76 4.73
CA LEU A 20 9.91 -14.37 4.52
C LEU A 20 9.10 -14.63 5.79
N TYR A 21 8.45 -13.58 6.30
CA TYR A 21 7.55 -13.63 7.44
C TYR A 21 6.12 -13.39 6.98
N LEU A 22 5.19 -14.26 7.39
CA LEU A 22 3.75 -14.01 7.25
C LEU A 22 3.20 -13.55 8.59
N CYS A 23 2.49 -12.43 8.61
CA CYS A 23 1.86 -11.94 9.83
C CYS A 23 0.89 -12.97 10.39
N ALA A 24 0.93 -13.17 11.70
CA ALA A 24 -0.06 -13.95 12.42
C ALA A 24 -1.39 -13.19 12.51
N GLY A 25 -2.49 -13.89 12.80
CA GLY A 25 -3.77 -13.22 13.08
C GLY A 25 -4.97 -13.95 12.52
N ALA A 26 -6.11 -13.27 12.52
CA ALA A 26 -7.33 -13.76 11.92
C ALA A 26 -7.26 -13.64 10.39
N TYR A 27 -7.74 -14.65 9.69
CA TYR A 27 -7.78 -14.62 8.23
C TYR A 27 -9.02 -13.87 7.73
N LEU A 28 -8.78 -12.76 7.07
CA LEU A 28 -9.79 -11.95 6.40
C LEU A 28 -9.96 -12.47 4.96
N ARG A 29 -11.04 -13.22 4.75
CA ARG A 29 -11.25 -14.01 3.53
C ARG A 29 -11.32 -13.14 2.27
N ASP A 30 -12.07 -12.05 2.31
CA ASP A 30 -12.33 -11.19 1.15
C ASP A 30 -11.06 -10.46 0.69
N GLU A 31 -10.15 -10.19 1.62
CA GLU A 31 -8.87 -9.52 1.34
C GLU A 31 -7.69 -10.49 1.19
N ASN A 32 -7.92 -11.78 1.43
CA ASN A 32 -6.87 -12.81 1.43
C ASN A 32 -5.66 -12.40 2.29
N ALA A 33 -5.95 -11.94 3.50
CA ALA A 33 -4.99 -11.30 4.39
C ALA A 33 -5.15 -11.78 5.84
N PHE A 34 -4.08 -11.67 6.62
CA PHE A 34 -4.09 -11.88 8.06
C PHE A 34 -4.11 -10.54 8.80
N CYS A 35 -5.04 -10.37 9.72
CA CYS A 35 -5.32 -9.10 10.38
C CYS A 35 -5.54 -9.24 11.89
N GLY A 36 -5.89 -8.14 12.53
CA GLY A 36 -6.21 -8.04 13.94
C GLY A 36 -4.98 -7.82 14.82
N GLN A 37 -5.21 -7.88 16.14
CA GLN A 37 -4.22 -7.50 17.14
C GLN A 37 -2.89 -8.26 17.04
N TRP A 38 -2.93 -9.55 16.73
CA TRP A 38 -1.71 -10.37 16.58
C TRP A 38 -0.85 -9.93 15.38
N ALA A 39 -1.50 -9.56 14.26
CA ALA A 39 -0.79 -9.04 13.10
C ALA A 39 -0.13 -7.69 13.42
N LEU A 40 -0.84 -6.79 14.10
CA LEU A 40 -0.32 -5.50 14.53
C LEU A 40 0.87 -5.66 15.48
N GLN A 41 0.75 -6.47 16.52
CA GLN A 41 1.84 -6.72 17.46
C GLN A 41 3.07 -7.32 16.78
N MET A 42 2.88 -8.18 15.79
CA MET A 42 3.99 -8.72 15.02
C MET A 42 4.68 -7.63 14.19
N LEU A 43 3.93 -6.79 13.49
CA LEU A 43 4.50 -5.68 12.70
C LEU A 43 5.32 -4.71 13.57
N GLU A 44 4.89 -4.44 14.80
CA GLU A 44 5.61 -3.57 15.74
C GLU A 44 7.01 -4.07 16.14
N GLN A 45 7.30 -5.36 15.93
CA GLN A 45 8.62 -5.94 16.20
C GLN A 45 9.63 -5.73 15.05
N PHE A 46 9.18 -5.23 13.91
CA PHE A 46 10.02 -5.08 12.72
C PHE A 46 10.23 -3.61 12.39
N HIS A 47 11.36 -3.33 11.76
CA HIS A 47 11.61 -2.06 11.08
C HIS A 47 12.07 -2.35 9.65
N ALA A 48 11.44 -1.73 8.67
CA ALA A 48 11.69 -1.96 7.25
C ALA A 48 12.25 -0.70 6.58
N LYS A 49 13.01 -0.88 5.51
CA LYS A 49 13.44 0.25 4.66
C LYS A 49 12.28 0.83 3.86
N THR A 50 11.38 -0.04 3.37
CA THR A 50 10.26 0.40 2.54
C THR A 50 9.02 -0.42 2.87
N ALA A 51 7.91 0.28 3.13
CA ALA A 51 6.59 -0.29 3.17
C ALA A 51 5.93 -0.12 1.80
N PHE A 52 5.43 -1.20 1.24
CA PHE A 52 4.57 -1.21 0.06
C PHE A 52 3.12 -1.31 0.50
N LEU A 53 2.32 -0.33 0.13
CA LEU A 53 0.96 -0.13 0.62
C LEU A 53 -0.03 -0.13 -0.55
N PHE A 54 -1.23 -0.61 -0.31
CA PHE A 54 -2.25 -0.84 -1.33
C PHE A 54 -3.57 -0.15 -0.95
N PRO A 55 -3.67 1.18 -1.10
CA PRO A 55 -4.85 1.93 -0.71
C PRO A 55 -6.03 1.66 -1.64
N SER A 56 -7.24 1.87 -1.13
CA SER A 56 -8.47 1.74 -1.90
C SER A 56 -8.81 2.98 -2.71
N ALA A 57 -8.35 4.16 -2.28
CA ALA A 57 -8.62 5.42 -2.97
C ALA A 57 -7.52 6.46 -2.68
N ILE A 58 -7.28 7.34 -3.65
CA ILE A 58 -6.30 8.41 -3.58
C ILE A 58 -6.89 9.66 -4.22
N SER A 59 -6.82 10.81 -3.53
CA SER A 59 -7.09 12.11 -4.14
C SER A 59 -6.25 13.21 -3.50
N LEU A 60 -5.95 14.26 -4.26
CA LEU A 60 -5.22 15.43 -3.74
C LEU A 60 -5.98 16.10 -2.61
N GLN A 61 -7.31 16.12 -2.69
CA GLN A 61 -8.15 16.80 -1.70
C GLN A 61 -8.27 16.00 -0.39
N ASN A 62 -8.49 14.68 -0.47
CA ASN A 62 -8.85 13.85 0.68
C ASN A 62 -7.70 12.99 1.21
N GLY A 63 -6.61 12.90 0.45
CA GLY A 63 -5.46 12.08 0.81
C GLY A 63 -5.55 10.64 0.30
N ILE A 64 -4.80 9.77 0.96
CA ILE A 64 -4.72 8.35 0.71
C ILE A 64 -5.68 7.66 1.69
N MET A 65 -6.57 6.80 1.18
CA MET A 65 -7.71 6.31 1.96
C MET A 65 -7.95 4.81 1.78
N ASP A 66 -8.62 4.21 2.75
CA ASP A 66 -9.08 2.82 2.70
C ASP A 66 -10.53 2.68 3.16
N TYR A 67 -11.20 1.58 2.76
CA TYR A 67 -12.53 1.22 3.23
C TYR A 67 -12.51 0.26 4.41
N ASP A 68 -11.53 -0.64 4.44
CA ASP A 68 -11.45 -1.70 5.43
C ASP A 68 -10.67 -1.24 6.68
N GLN A 69 -11.29 -1.35 7.85
CA GLN A 69 -10.71 -0.91 9.11
C GLN A 69 -9.50 -1.76 9.52
N GLU A 70 -9.53 -3.06 9.27
CA GLU A 70 -8.41 -3.95 9.61
C GLU A 70 -7.19 -3.65 8.74
N LEU A 71 -7.40 -3.49 7.42
CA LEU A 71 -6.32 -3.12 6.51
C LEU A 71 -5.79 -1.70 6.80
N TYR A 72 -6.66 -0.78 7.17
CA TYR A 72 -6.27 0.56 7.59
C TYR A 72 -5.28 0.49 8.77
N HIS A 73 -5.58 -0.27 9.82
CA HIS A 73 -4.69 -0.39 10.97
C HIS A 73 -3.35 -1.03 10.60
N LEU A 74 -3.35 -2.07 9.76
CA LEU A 74 -2.13 -2.71 9.27
C LEU A 74 -1.26 -1.75 8.45
N GLN A 75 -1.86 -1.03 7.50
CA GLN A 75 -1.14 -0.09 6.66
C GLN A 75 -0.57 1.08 7.49
N ARG A 76 -1.31 1.59 8.47
CA ARG A 76 -0.81 2.60 9.42
C ARG A 76 0.39 2.09 10.22
N ALA A 77 0.34 0.85 10.70
CA ALA A 77 1.45 0.23 11.41
C ALA A 77 2.67 0.06 10.49
N MET A 78 2.47 -0.38 9.24
CA MET A 78 3.55 -0.52 8.26
C MET A 78 4.22 0.82 7.96
N MET A 79 3.45 1.89 7.77
CA MET A 79 3.99 3.25 7.58
C MET A 79 4.85 3.69 8.77
N LYS A 80 4.35 3.47 9.99
CA LYS A 80 5.06 3.85 11.22
C LYS A 80 6.39 3.12 11.40
N HIS A 81 6.48 1.88 10.94
CA HIS A 81 7.63 0.98 11.13
C HIS A 81 8.47 0.81 9.85
N ALA A 82 8.46 1.79 8.96
CA ALA A 82 9.31 1.83 7.78
C ALA A 82 9.96 3.22 7.60
N ASP A 83 11.14 3.25 6.98
CA ASP A 83 11.83 4.51 6.68
C ASP A 83 11.09 5.33 5.61
N ARG A 84 10.39 4.64 4.70
CA ARG A 84 9.62 5.26 3.62
C ARG A 84 8.45 4.38 3.19
N SER A 85 7.45 5.02 2.57
CA SER A 85 6.24 4.36 2.08
C SER A 85 6.09 4.56 0.58
N ALA A 86 5.81 3.47 -0.14
CA ALA A 86 5.44 3.47 -1.54
C ALA A 86 4.01 2.94 -1.68
N PHE A 87 3.16 3.69 -2.37
CA PHE A 87 1.76 3.33 -2.56
C PHE A 87 1.55 2.79 -3.97
N LEU A 88 1.06 1.56 -4.06
CA LEU A 88 0.75 0.88 -5.31
C LEU A 88 -0.76 0.87 -5.48
N ALA A 89 -1.24 1.50 -6.54
CA ALA A 89 -2.67 1.60 -6.80
C ALA A 89 -2.94 1.60 -8.31
N ASP A 90 -3.96 0.86 -8.70
CA ASP A 90 -4.45 0.92 -10.07
C ASP A 90 -4.95 2.33 -10.42
N SER A 91 -4.91 2.68 -11.68
CA SER A 91 -5.30 3.99 -12.18
C SER A 91 -6.74 4.38 -11.82
N ASP A 92 -7.62 3.41 -11.62
CA ASP A 92 -9.02 3.62 -11.22
C ASP A 92 -9.19 4.02 -9.74
N LYS A 93 -8.12 3.97 -8.92
CA LYS A 93 -8.14 4.41 -7.52
C LYS A 93 -7.90 5.92 -7.35
N PHE A 94 -7.38 6.57 -8.39
CA PHE A 94 -7.08 8.00 -8.34
C PHE A 94 -8.33 8.86 -8.48
N GLU A 95 -8.31 10.04 -7.80
CA GLU A 95 -9.40 11.01 -7.71
C GLU A 95 -10.71 10.40 -7.16
N LYS A 96 -10.54 9.45 -6.26
CA LYS A 96 -11.61 8.82 -5.50
C LYS A 96 -11.40 9.01 -4.00
N SER A 97 -12.46 8.77 -3.24
CA SER A 97 -12.45 8.82 -1.78
C SER A 97 -12.95 7.52 -1.20
N ALA A 98 -12.47 7.18 0.00
CA ALA A 98 -12.91 6.06 0.80
C ALA A 98 -13.31 6.56 2.20
N LEU A 99 -13.45 5.66 3.16
CA LEU A 99 -13.97 5.97 4.49
C LEU A 99 -12.88 6.49 5.45
N LEU A 100 -11.70 5.83 5.44
CA LEU A 100 -10.66 6.02 6.44
C LEU A 100 -9.43 6.65 5.80
N LYS A 101 -8.97 7.78 6.33
CA LYS A 101 -7.77 8.46 5.84
C LYS A 101 -6.51 7.84 6.43
N LEU A 102 -5.68 7.26 5.58
CA LEU A 102 -4.37 6.70 5.92
C LEU A 102 -3.33 7.81 6.13
N ALA A 103 -3.23 8.73 5.17
CA ALA A 103 -2.22 9.77 5.14
C ALA A 103 -2.61 10.90 4.19
N ASP A 104 -1.92 12.03 4.27
CA ASP A 104 -1.93 13.04 3.22
C ASP A 104 -1.07 12.57 2.03
N VAL A 105 -1.39 13.05 0.83
CA VAL A 105 -0.71 12.60 -0.40
C VAL A 105 0.79 12.93 -0.37
N ASN A 106 1.15 14.05 0.25
CA ASN A 106 2.54 14.50 0.40
C ASN A 106 3.35 13.71 1.45
N GLU A 107 2.72 12.87 2.26
CA GLU A 107 3.43 11.95 3.17
C GLU A 107 3.93 10.69 2.44
N ALA A 108 3.44 10.43 1.23
CA ALA A 108 3.94 9.36 0.38
C ALA A 108 5.29 9.74 -0.24
N VAL A 109 6.20 8.79 -0.29
CA VAL A 109 7.47 8.99 -1.01
C VAL A 109 7.26 8.79 -2.50
N THR A 110 6.48 7.78 -2.89
CA THR A 110 6.26 7.41 -4.30
C THR A 110 4.90 6.77 -4.47
N PHE A 111 4.22 7.12 -5.56
CA PHE A 111 3.08 6.35 -6.08
C PHE A 111 3.49 5.53 -7.29
N VAL A 112 3.06 4.28 -7.33
CA VAL A 112 3.24 3.38 -8.47
C VAL A 112 1.87 3.01 -9.00
N THR A 113 1.65 3.21 -10.30
CA THR A 113 0.36 2.92 -10.95
C THR A 113 0.55 2.29 -12.33
N ASP A 114 -0.52 1.77 -12.89
CA ASP A 114 -0.54 1.21 -14.23
C ASP A 114 -0.57 2.28 -15.33
N SER A 115 -0.47 1.85 -16.59
CA SER A 115 -0.49 2.71 -17.77
C SER A 115 -1.84 3.37 -18.07
N GLY A 116 -2.92 2.94 -17.40
CA GLY A 116 -4.26 3.47 -17.58
C GLY A 116 -4.49 4.82 -16.92
N LEU A 117 -3.58 5.29 -16.05
CA LEU A 117 -3.73 6.61 -15.44
C LEU A 117 -3.72 7.71 -16.50
N ARG A 118 -4.78 8.53 -16.51
CA ARG A 118 -4.91 9.65 -17.44
C ARG A 118 -3.74 10.64 -17.27
N LYS A 119 -3.28 11.15 -18.40
CA LYS A 119 -2.13 12.06 -18.44
C LYS A 119 -2.35 13.30 -17.58
N GLU A 120 -3.56 13.85 -17.62
CA GLU A 120 -3.92 15.05 -16.86
C GLU A 120 -3.80 14.84 -15.33
N ILE A 121 -4.18 13.66 -14.86
CA ILE A 121 -4.04 13.29 -13.43
C ILE A 121 -2.56 13.11 -13.09
N LEU A 122 -1.80 12.42 -13.93
CA LEU A 122 -0.36 12.25 -13.73
C LEU A 122 0.35 13.59 -13.61
N GLU A 123 0.10 14.50 -14.55
CA GLU A 123 0.68 15.85 -14.58
C GLU A 123 0.25 16.67 -13.34
N LEU A 124 -1.01 16.59 -12.96
CA LEU A 124 -1.54 17.27 -11.77
C LEU A 124 -0.80 16.86 -10.48
N TYR A 125 -0.54 15.55 -10.29
CA TYR A 125 0.20 15.06 -9.13
C TYR A 125 1.67 15.49 -9.18
N GLN A 126 2.31 15.41 -10.32
CA GLN A 126 3.70 15.83 -10.52
C GLN A 126 3.89 17.35 -10.29
N GLU A 127 2.96 18.17 -10.74
CA GLU A 127 2.95 19.62 -10.49
C GLU A 127 2.80 19.96 -9.00
N ASN A 128 2.16 19.07 -8.22
CA ASN A 128 2.10 19.18 -6.75
C ASN A 128 3.32 18.55 -6.04
N GLY A 129 4.39 18.23 -6.78
CA GLY A 129 5.64 17.73 -6.23
C GLY A 129 5.59 16.24 -5.80
N ILE A 130 4.61 15.48 -6.27
CA ILE A 130 4.41 14.08 -5.92
C ILE A 130 5.15 13.20 -6.91
N GLU A 131 5.98 12.28 -6.40
CA GLU A 131 6.67 11.32 -7.24
C GLU A 131 5.71 10.24 -7.73
N MET A 132 5.61 10.13 -9.06
CA MET A 132 4.73 9.18 -9.74
C MET A 132 5.51 8.26 -10.67
N ILE A 133 5.37 6.96 -10.50
CA ILE A 133 5.87 5.93 -11.41
C ILE A 133 4.68 5.29 -12.11
N ARG A 134 4.55 5.50 -13.41
CA ARG A 134 3.51 4.89 -14.23
C ARG A 134 4.09 3.77 -15.08
N GLY A 135 3.45 2.60 -15.04
CA GLY A 135 3.80 1.48 -15.89
C GLY A 135 3.71 1.82 -17.39
N GLU A 136 4.55 1.20 -18.20
CA GLU A 136 4.48 1.32 -19.65
C GLU A 136 3.38 0.40 -20.21
N GLN A 137 2.70 0.85 -21.27
CA GLN A 137 1.83 -0.03 -22.05
C GLN A 137 2.70 -1.11 -22.70
N LYS A 138 2.45 -2.37 -22.38
CA LYS A 138 3.01 -3.46 -23.18
C LYS A 138 2.43 -3.33 -24.59
N GLN A 139 3.30 -3.11 -25.55
CA GLN A 139 2.98 -3.20 -26.99
C GLN A 139 2.61 -4.63 -27.33
#